data_f62a401834a4799bcce663414c5828ff
#
_entry.id   f62a401834a4799bcce663414c5828ff
#
_cell.length_a   1.000
_cell.length_b   1.000
_cell.length_c   1.000
_cell.angle_alpha   90.00
_cell.angle_beta   90.00
_cell.angle_gamma   90.00
#
_symmetry.space_group_name_H-M   'P 1'
#
loop_
_entity.id
_entity.type
_entity.pdbx_description
1 polymer ?
#
loop_
_entity_poly.entity_id
_entity_poly.type
_entity_poly.pdbx_seq_one_letter_code
_entity_poly.pdbx_strand_id
1 'polypeptide(L)'
;KISRGHRVVYPRPDLLYAANFLNMMFDSPVMPYQLDRDVVHALNVFWILHADHEQNSSTAAVRLVGSSRVNLYAAISAGVNALWGPLHGGANQAVVEMLTSIQASGGDVAPFIARAKDKNDSFRLSGFGHRVYKTYDPRAKIIKKVCDKVLAKLKVHDPLLDIAMKLEQVALKDPYFTDHHLYPNVDFYSGIVLRAMGIPVNMFTVMFAIGRMPDRARDLMSVALEGVNGALRDIRPGVSAKVVFDNYYKTLAKY
;
A
#
# COMPACT_ATOMS: atom_id res chain seq x y z
N LYS A 1 11.53 8.57 16.52
CA LYS A 1 11.36 9.36 17.75
C LYS A 1 12.28 8.83 18.85
N ILE A 2 12.01 7.66 19.40
CA ILE A 2 12.77 7.08 20.54
C ILE A 2 14.26 6.97 20.23
N SER A 3 14.66 6.47 19.06
CA SER A 3 16.07 6.35 18.63
C SER A 3 16.82 7.69 18.56
N ARG A 4 16.10 8.82 18.56
CA ARG A 4 16.65 10.18 18.57
C ARG A 4 16.43 10.88 19.91
N GLY A 5 16.07 10.17 20.97
CA GLY A 5 15.77 10.73 22.29
C GLY A 5 14.48 11.55 22.37
N HIS A 6 13.63 11.51 21.35
CA HIS A 6 12.36 12.22 21.37
C HIS A 6 11.27 11.38 22.03
N ARG A 7 10.36 12.02 22.75
CA ARG A 7 9.17 11.35 23.28
C ARG A 7 8.27 10.83 22.15
N VAL A 8 7.49 9.82 22.45
CA VAL A 8 6.43 9.33 21.57
C VAL A 8 5.36 10.41 21.42
N VAL A 9 4.91 10.63 20.19
CA VAL A 9 3.77 11.49 19.87
C VAL A 9 2.54 10.60 19.75
N TYR A 10 1.54 10.84 20.58
CA TYR A 10 0.29 10.06 20.58
C TYR A 10 -0.71 10.63 19.57
N PRO A 11 -1.66 9.81 19.08
CA PRO A 11 -2.72 10.30 18.20
C PRO A 11 -3.60 11.32 18.93
N ARG A 12 -4.03 12.32 18.20
CA ARG A 12 -4.93 13.37 18.65
C ARG A 12 -6.37 13.07 18.25
N PRO A 13 -7.36 13.19 19.14
CA PRO A 13 -8.76 12.87 18.85
C PRO A 13 -9.43 13.82 17.86
N ASP A 14 -8.87 15.02 17.69
CA ASP A 14 -9.34 16.06 16.75
C ASP A 14 -8.83 15.88 15.32
N LEU A 15 -7.91 14.94 15.07
CA LEU A 15 -7.32 14.69 13.77
C LEU A 15 -7.83 13.41 13.13
N LEU A 16 -8.11 13.46 11.84
CA LEU A 16 -8.41 12.29 11.03
C LEU A 16 -7.16 11.42 10.80
N TYR A 17 -7.34 10.19 10.35
CA TYR A 17 -6.33 9.14 10.29
C TYR A 17 -5.02 9.57 9.62
N ALA A 18 -5.07 10.12 8.40
CA ALA A 18 -3.87 10.56 7.69
C ALA A 18 -3.20 11.77 8.35
N ALA A 19 -3.99 12.73 8.85
CA ALA A 19 -3.47 13.88 9.57
C ALA A 19 -2.78 13.44 10.87
N ASN A 20 -3.37 12.51 11.62
CA ASN A 20 -2.76 11.94 12.81
C ASN A 20 -1.44 11.24 12.50
N PHE A 21 -1.40 10.42 11.45
CA PHE A 21 -0.18 9.74 11.05
C PHE A 21 0.96 10.74 10.75
N LEU A 22 0.68 11.76 9.93
CA LEU A 22 1.66 12.79 9.58
C LEU A 22 2.13 13.55 10.83
N ASN A 23 1.20 13.92 11.71
CA ASN A 23 1.53 14.55 12.98
C ASN A 23 2.43 13.67 13.85
N MET A 24 2.04 12.40 14.06
CA MET A 24 2.85 11.46 14.86
C MET A 24 4.23 11.21 14.27
N MET A 25 4.33 11.20 12.93
CA MET A 25 5.57 10.93 12.23
C MET A 25 6.53 12.12 12.27
N PHE A 26 6.05 13.32 11.99
CA PHE A 26 6.90 14.48 11.74
C PHE A 26 6.96 15.47 12.88
N ASP A 27 5.95 15.55 13.75
CA ASP A 27 5.95 16.49 14.88
C ASP A 27 7.14 16.27 15.81
N SER A 28 7.73 17.34 16.27
CA SER A 28 8.83 17.32 17.23
C SER A 28 8.71 18.45 18.26
N PRO A 29 9.31 18.28 19.46
CA PRO A 29 9.29 19.33 20.49
C PRO A 29 9.94 20.64 20.05
N VAL A 30 10.90 20.56 19.12
CA VAL A 30 11.68 21.71 18.65
C VAL A 30 11.02 22.38 17.45
N MET A 31 10.34 21.59 16.61
CA MET A 31 9.73 22.07 15.38
C MET A 31 8.37 21.40 15.20
N PRO A 32 7.27 22.06 15.63
CA PRO A 32 5.91 21.55 15.46
C PRO A 32 5.60 21.34 13.99
N TYR A 33 5.01 20.18 13.67
CA TYR A 33 4.65 19.85 12.31
C TYR A 33 3.39 20.63 11.87
N GLN A 34 3.52 21.36 10.79
CA GLN A 34 2.39 22.09 10.18
C GLN A 34 1.67 21.18 9.20
N LEU A 35 0.45 20.77 9.56
CA LEU A 35 -0.40 19.94 8.72
C LEU A 35 -0.86 20.71 7.47
N ASP A 36 -0.46 20.24 6.31
CA ASP A 36 -0.94 20.75 5.02
C ASP A 36 -2.08 19.89 4.51
N ARG A 37 -3.19 20.52 4.10
CA ARG A 37 -4.40 19.82 3.63
C ARG A 37 -4.16 19.02 2.35
N ASP A 38 -3.33 19.50 1.45
CA ASP A 38 -3.05 18.80 0.19
C ASP A 38 -2.18 17.57 0.44
N VAL A 39 -1.22 17.64 1.38
CA VAL A 39 -0.41 16.51 1.80
C VAL A 39 -1.26 15.46 2.52
N VAL A 40 -2.14 15.87 3.44
CA VAL A 40 -3.09 14.97 4.11
C VAL A 40 -4.00 14.29 3.10
N HIS A 41 -4.55 15.06 2.14
CA HIS A 41 -5.39 14.51 1.07
C HIS A 41 -4.62 13.49 0.22
N ALA A 42 -3.41 13.82 -0.18
CA ALA A 42 -2.57 12.93 -0.97
C ALA A 42 -2.27 11.60 -0.26
N LEU A 43 -1.98 11.65 1.03
CA LEU A 43 -1.78 10.44 1.83
C LEU A 43 -3.07 9.61 1.95
N ASN A 44 -4.23 10.25 2.13
CA ASN A 44 -5.51 9.56 2.11
C ASN A 44 -5.77 8.87 0.76
N VAL A 45 -5.52 9.56 -0.35
CA VAL A 45 -5.69 8.96 -1.69
C VAL A 45 -4.73 7.80 -1.87
N PHE A 46 -3.46 7.95 -1.48
CA PHE A 46 -2.50 6.84 -1.51
C PHE A 46 -3.05 5.62 -0.76
N TRP A 47 -3.52 5.78 0.46
CA TRP A 47 -4.04 4.66 1.25
C TRP A 47 -5.31 4.05 0.67
N ILE A 48 -6.24 4.85 0.18
CA ILE A 48 -7.47 4.34 -0.48
C ILE A 48 -7.12 3.48 -1.69
N LEU A 49 -6.18 3.94 -2.53
CA LEU A 49 -5.76 3.21 -3.73
C LEU A 49 -5.05 1.88 -3.42
N HIS A 50 -4.52 1.73 -2.20
CA HIS A 50 -3.79 0.55 -1.74
C HIS A 50 -4.55 -0.28 -0.69
N ALA A 51 -5.74 0.17 -0.24
CA ALA A 51 -6.49 -0.46 0.85
C ALA A 51 -6.87 -1.90 0.55
N ASP A 52 -7.40 -2.15 -0.63
CA ASP A 52 -7.80 -3.47 -1.08
C ASP A 52 -7.45 -3.72 -2.54
N HIS A 53 -7.21 -4.98 -2.85
CA HIS A 53 -7.05 -5.46 -4.22
C HIS A 53 -7.36 -6.96 -4.28
N GLU A 54 -8.57 -7.32 -3.92
CA GLU A 54 -9.08 -8.70 -3.92
C GLU A 54 -8.21 -9.67 -3.11
N GLN A 55 -8.23 -10.95 -3.51
CA GLN A 55 -7.48 -12.04 -2.88
C GLN A 55 -6.00 -12.00 -3.29
N ASN A 56 -5.21 -11.12 -2.71
CA ASN A 56 -3.76 -11.06 -2.88
C ASN A 56 -3.03 -11.87 -1.80
N SER A 57 -1.70 -11.95 -1.89
CA SER A 57 -0.86 -12.77 -1.00
C SER A 57 -1.04 -12.42 0.49
N SER A 58 -1.01 -11.13 0.86
CA SER A 58 -1.18 -10.73 2.25
C SER A 58 -2.61 -10.98 2.75
N THR A 59 -3.62 -10.78 1.91
CA THR A 59 -5.01 -11.11 2.23
C THR A 59 -5.17 -12.62 2.46
N ALA A 60 -4.60 -13.45 1.59
CA ALA A 60 -4.60 -14.90 1.75
C ALA A 60 -3.93 -15.34 3.05
N ALA A 61 -2.78 -14.74 3.40
CA ALA A 61 -2.07 -15.04 4.64
C ALA A 61 -2.90 -14.69 5.88
N VAL A 62 -3.52 -13.49 5.91
CA VAL A 62 -4.39 -13.09 7.04
C VAL A 62 -5.57 -14.05 7.19
N ARG A 63 -6.24 -14.41 6.09
CA ARG A 63 -7.39 -15.31 6.12
C ARG A 63 -6.99 -16.73 6.51
N LEU A 64 -5.87 -17.23 5.99
CA LEU A 64 -5.37 -18.56 6.32
C LEU A 64 -5.04 -18.67 7.80
N VAL A 65 -4.25 -17.74 8.33
CA VAL A 65 -3.85 -17.73 9.75
C VAL A 65 -5.06 -17.45 10.65
N GLY A 66 -5.93 -16.51 10.26
CA GLY A 66 -7.16 -16.21 10.98
C GLY A 66 -8.13 -17.40 11.07
N SER A 67 -8.15 -18.29 10.07
CA SER A 67 -9.01 -19.49 10.07
C SER A 67 -8.69 -20.46 11.20
N SER A 68 -7.46 -20.44 11.72
CA SER A 68 -7.06 -21.21 12.90
C SER A 68 -7.45 -20.56 14.23
N ARG A 69 -8.19 -19.44 14.20
CA ARG A 69 -8.70 -18.69 15.35
C ARG A 69 -7.60 -18.08 16.24
N VAL A 70 -6.50 -17.72 15.67
CA VAL A 70 -5.51 -16.89 16.35
C VAL A 70 -6.08 -15.50 16.62
N ASN A 71 -5.47 -14.77 17.55
CA ASN A 71 -5.88 -13.40 17.80
C ASN A 71 -5.60 -12.50 16.59
N LEU A 72 -6.28 -11.35 16.55
CA LEU A 72 -6.19 -10.38 15.47
C LEU A 72 -4.73 -9.95 15.17
N TYR A 73 -3.92 -9.75 16.19
CA TYR A 73 -2.53 -9.31 16.01
C TYR A 73 -1.68 -10.36 15.30
N ALA A 74 -1.86 -11.64 15.64
CA ALA A 74 -1.14 -12.73 14.97
C ALA A 74 -1.56 -12.87 13.51
N ALA A 75 -2.86 -12.76 13.19
CA ALA A 75 -3.36 -12.81 11.82
C ALA A 75 -2.84 -11.63 10.99
N ILE A 76 -2.90 -10.41 11.51
CA ILE A 76 -2.37 -9.20 10.84
C ILE A 76 -0.86 -9.29 10.68
N SER A 77 -0.12 -9.78 11.69
CA SER A 77 1.33 -9.97 11.59
C SER A 77 1.72 -10.90 10.44
N ALA A 78 1.00 -12.00 10.24
CA ALA A 78 1.20 -12.89 9.10
C ALA A 78 0.98 -12.17 7.75
N GLY A 79 -0.06 -11.33 7.66
CA GLY A 79 -0.30 -10.50 6.49
C GLY A 79 0.80 -9.48 6.22
N VAL A 80 1.32 -8.83 7.26
CA VAL A 80 2.44 -7.88 7.15
C VAL A 80 3.71 -8.58 6.65
N ASN A 81 4.01 -9.78 7.17
CA ASN A 81 5.15 -10.57 6.69
C ASN A 81 5.01 -10.95 5.21
N ALA A 82 3.82 -11.37 4.78
CA ALA A 82 3.56 -11.65 3.37
C ALA A 82 3.64 -10.38 2.50
N LEU A 83 3.18 -9.24 3.02
CA LEU A 83 3.22 -7.96 2.31
C LEU A 83 4.65 -7.48 2.09
N TRP A 84 5.56 -7.75 2.99
CA TRP A 84 6.96 -7.31 2.90
C TRP A 84 7.76 -7.99 1.78
N GLY A 85 7.22 -9.01 1.16
CA GLY A 85 7.88 -9.69 0.04
C GLY A 85 8.12 -8.77 -1.17
N PRO A 86 9.26 -8.89 -1.87
CA PRO A 86 9.63 -8.03 -3.01
C PRO A 86 8.65 -8.15 -4.19
N LEU A 87 7.94 -9.26 -4.30
CA LEU A 87 6.93 -9.50 -5.33
C LEU A 87 5.51 -9.05 -4.92
N HIS A 88 5.38 -8.34 -3.80
CA HIS A 88 4.10 -7.87 -3.30
C HIS A 88 4.15 -6.40 -2.87
N GLY A 89 4.32 -6.07 -1.60
CA GLY A 89 4.28 -4.69 -1.11
C GLY A 89 5.59 -3.90 -1.26
N GLY A 90 6.64 -4.48 -1.82
CA GLY A 90 7.91 -3.82 -2.11
C GLY A 90 8.01 -3.14 -3.48
N ALA A 91 6.94 -3.17 -4.28
CA ALA A 91 7.00 -2.72 -5.68
C ALA A 91 7.31 -1.22 -5.84
N ASN A 92 6.70 -0.36 -5.04
CA ASN A 92 6.96 1.09 -5.10
C ASN A 92 8.36 1.47 -4.61
N GLN A 93 8.94 0.73 -3.67
CA GLN A 93 10.35 0.86 -3.30
C GLN A 93 11.25 0.48 -4.47
N ALA A 94 10.99 -0.66 -5.12
CA ALA A 94 11.74 -1.11 -6.29
C ALA A 94 11.68 -0.10 -7.45
N VAL A 95 10.55 0.59 -7.64
CA VAL A 95 10.45 1.69 -8.62
C VAL A 95 11.41 2.82 -8.28
N VAL A 96 11.43 3.28 -7.04
CA VAL A 96 12.32 4.39 -6.64
C VAL A 96 13.79 3.98 -6.75
N GLU A 97 14.14 2.76 -6.38
CA GLU A 97 15.51 2.23 -6.54
C GLU A 97 15.91 2.15 -8.02
N MET A 98 15.03 1.70 -8.89
CA MET A 98 15.24 1.69 -10.35
C MET A 98 15.45 3.11 -10.88
N LEU A 99 14.56 4.05 -10.56
CA LEU A 99 14.68 5.44 -11.01
C LEU A 99 15.95 6.10 -10.50
N THR A 100 16.35 5.81 -9.27
CA THR A 100 17.62 6.28 -8.68
C THR A 100 18.82 5.71 -9.43
N SER A 101 18.78 4.44 -9.83
CA SER A 101 19.82 3.81 -10.63
C SER A 101 19.94 4.45 -12.02
N ILE A 102 18.81 4.75 -12.66
CA ILE A 102 18.79 5.47 -13.93
C ILE A 102 19.38 6.87 -13.77
N GLN A 103 19.00 7.58 -12.73
CA GLN A 103 19.54 8.90 -12.42
C GLN A 103 21.06 8.87 -12.22
N ALA A 104 21.56 7.92 -11.45
CA ALA A 104 23.00 7.73 -11.21
C ALA A 104 23.79 7.40 -12.48
N SER A 105 23.14 6.82 -13.48
CA SER A 105 23.71 6.49 -14.80
C SER A 105 23.58 7.63 -15.83
N GLY A 106 23.24 8.85 -15.38
CA GLY A 106 23.11 10.02 -16.25
C GLY A 106 21.69 10.35 -16.70
N GLY A 107 20.68 9.60 -16.25
CA GLY A 107 19.26 9.89 -16.51
C GLY A 107 18.75 9.47 -17.90
N ASP A 108 19.57 8.76 -18.70
CA ASP A 108 19.13 8.19 -19.96
C ASP A 108 18.34 6.88 -19.71
N VAL A 109 17.13 6.83 -20.22
CA VAL A 109 16.24 5.67 -20.07
C VAL A 109 16.44 4.60 -21.15
N ALA A 110 17.05 4.95 -22.27
CA ALA A 110 17.17 4.05 -23.44
C ALA A 110 17.93 2.75 -23.13
N PRO A 111 19.08 2.76 -22.42
CA PRO A 111 19.78 1.53 -22.06
C PRO A 111 18.95 0.60 -21.17
N PHE A 112 18.17 1.15 -20.24
CA PHE A 112 17.32 0.37 -19.33
C PHE A 112 16.11 -0.24 -20.06
N ILE A 113 15.57 0.47 -21.04
CA ILE A 113 14.51 -0.06 -21.92
C ILE A 113 15.05 -1.21 -22.75
N ALA A 114 16.24 -1.06 -23.34
CA ALA A 114 16.89 -2.14 -24.11
C ALA A 114 17.10 -3.40 -23.24
N ARG A 115 17.61 -3.23 -22.02
CA ARG A 115 17.76 -4.32 -21.05
C ARG A 115 16.43 -4.98 -20.67
N ALA A 116 15.38 -4.19 -20.45
CA ALA A 116 14.06 -4.73 -20.11
C ALA A 116 13.44 -5.57 -21.22
N LYS A 117 13.80 -5.32 -22.48
CA LYS A 117 13.38 -6.06 -23.66
C LYS A 117 14.22 -7.32 -23.92
N ASP A 118 15.43 -7.36 -23.41
CA ASP A 118 16.31 -8.51 -23.58
C ASP A 118 15.82 -9.67 -22.69
N LYS A 119 15.50 -10.79 -23.31
CA LYS A 119 15.06 -12.01 -22.60
C LYS A 119 16.17 -12.62 -21.76
N ASN A 120 17.44 -12.38 -22.11
CA ASN A 120 18.59 -12.91 -21.41
C ASN A 120 19.05 -12.01 -20.24
N ASP A 121 18.61 -10.75 -20.19
CA ASP A 121 18.84 -9.87 -19.03
C ASP A 121 17.80 -10.15 -17.96
N SER A 122 18.22 -10.20 -16.71
CA SER A 122 17.33 -10.34 -15.56
C SER A 122 16.59 -9.04 -15.19
N PHE A 123 17.02 -7.91 -15.74
CA PHE A 123 16.42 -6.61 -15.49
C PHE A 123 15.00 -6.52 -16.04
N ARG A 124 14.08 -6.00 -15.23
CA ARG A 124 12.70 -5.67 -15.64
C ARG A 124 12.33 -4.30 -15.11
N LEU A 125 11.47 -3.58 -15.82
CA LEU A 125 10.96 -2.30 -15.35
C LEU A 125 10.02 -2.52 -14.17
N SER A 126 10.36 -1.97 -13.01
CA SER A 126 9.50 -1.96 -11.83
C SER A 126 8.35 -0.96 -12.01
N GLY A 127 7.16 -1.30 -11.50
CA GLY A 127 5.98 -0.44 -11.63
C GLY A 127 5.26 -0.53 -12.97
N PHE A 128 5.59 -1.52 -13.82
CA PHE A 128 4.95 -1.78 -15.09
C PHE A 128 4.25 -3.14 -15.11
N GLY A 129 3.10 -3.17 -15.80
CA GLY A 129 2.26 -4.36 -15.88
C GLY A 129 1.45 -4.61 -14.61
N HIS A 130 0.39 -5.39 -14.76
CA HIS A 130 -0.49 -5.77 -13.67
C HIS A 130 -1.13 -7.12 -13.92
N ARG A 131 -1.35 -7.90 -12.86
CA ARG A 131 -1.95 -9.24 -13.01
C ARG A 131 -3.38 -9.16 -13.54
N VAL A 132 -4.16 -8.20 -13.07
CA VAL A 132 -5.57 -8.01 -13.43
C VAL A 132 -5.73 -7.03 -14.60
N TYR A 133 -5.19 -5.81 -14.48
CA TYR A 133 -5.33 -4.79 -15.53
C TYR A 133 -4.45 -5.10 -16.73
N LYS A 134 -5.06 -5.23 -17.91
CA LYS A 134 -4.37 -5.45 -19.19
C LYS A 134 -4.21 -4.15 -20.00
N THR A 135 -4.64 -3.04 -19.42
CA THR A 135 -4.48 -1.68 -19.94
C THR A 135 -3.84 -0.82 -18.86
N TYR A 136 -3.75 0.47 -19.09
CA TYR A 136 -3.23 1.43 -18.11
C TYR A 136 -4.03 1.34 -16.79
N ASP A 137 -3.34 1.13 -15.67
CA ASP A 137 -3.96 1.00 -14.35
C ASP A 137 -4.74 2.29 -14.00
N PRO A 138 -6.05 2.22 -13.75
CA PRO A 138 -6.85 3.41 -13.44
C PRO A 138 -6.36 4.13 -12.18
N ARG A 139 -5.78 3.40 -11.23
CA ARG A 139 -5.20 3.95 -10.00
C ARG A 139 -3.95 4.78 -10.29
N ALA A 140 -3.14 4.37 -11.27
CA ALA A 140 -1.95 5.11 -11.69
C ALA A 140 -2.31 6.50 -12.22
N LYS A 141 -3.43 6.66 -12.93
CA LYS A 141 -3.92 7.96 -13.37
C LYS A 141 -4.27 8.89 -12.22
N ILE A 142 -4.83 8.33 -11.15
CA ILE A 142 -5.22 9.09 -9.96
C ILE A 142 -3.98 9.53 -9.19
N ILE A 143 -3.09 8.58 -8.87
CA ILE A 143 -1.88 8.87 -8.08
C ILE A 143 -0.92 9.81 -8.81
N LYS A 144 -0.85 9.76 -10.14
CA LYS A 144 -0.07 10.69 -10.96
C LYS A 144 -0.54 12.14 -10.77
N LYS A 145 -1.85 12.38 -10.84
CA LYS A 145 -2.43 13.72 -10.59
C LYS A 145 -2.17 14.21 -9.17
N VAL A 146 -2.18 13.30 -8.20
CA VAL A 146 -1.83 13.61 -6.81
C VAL A 146 -0.35 13.95 -6.68
N CYS A 147 0.52 13.21 -7.38
CA CYS A 147 1.96 13.47 -7.44
C CYS A 147 2.24 14.90 -7.92
N ASP A 148 1.68 15.29 -9.07
CA ASP A 148 1.84 16.61 -9.64
C ASP A 148 1.42 17.72 -8.65
N LYS A 149 0.27 17.55 -7.99
CA LYS A 149 -0.24 18.52 -7.00
C LYS A 149 0.67 18.64 -5.77
N VAL A 150 1.12 17.51 -5.22
CA VAL A 150 1.98 17.51 -4.02
C VAL A 150 3.33 18.15 -4.31
N LEU A 151 3.96 17.80 -5.43
CA LEU A 151 5.25 18.37 -5.82
C LEU A 151 5.16 19.87 -6.05
N ALA A 152 4.11 20.33 -6.77
CA ALA A 152 3.85 21.75 -6.98
C ALA A 152 3.60 22.49 -5.65
N LYS A 153 2.81 21.91 -4.74
CA LYS A 153 2.50 22.48 -3.42
C LYS A 153 3.73 22.61 -2.53
N LEU A 154 4.52 21.54 -2.45
CA LEU A 154 5.72 21.52 -1.63
C LEU A 154 6.91 22.24 -2.28
N LYS A 155 6.76 22.72 -3.52
CA LYS A 155 7.82 23.31 -4.34
C LYS A 155 9.06 22.42 -4.42
N VAL A 156 8.83 21.11 -4.48
CA VAL A 156 9.88 20.10 -4.61
C VAL A 156 9.99 19.72 -6.08
N HIS A 157 11.17 19.91 -6.65
CA HIS A 157 11.54 19.32 -7.92
C HIS A 157 12.23 17.98 -7.63
N ASP A 158 11.57 16.87 -7.96
CA ASP A 158 12.17 15.55 -7.83
C ASP A 158 12.64 15.07 -9.24
N PRO A 159 13.96 14.98 -9.48
CA PRO A 159 14.49 14.51 -10.77
C PRO A 159 14.00 13.11 -11.17
N LEU A 160 13.58 12.30 -10.21
CA LEU A 160 13.02 10.98 -10.49
C LEU A 160 11.67 11.07 -11.20
N LEU A 161 10.89 12.16 -11.00
CA LEU A 161 9.65 12.37 -11.74
C LEU A 161 9.93 12.57 -13.23
N ASP A 162 10.96 13.35 -13.58
CA ASP A 162 11.30 13.59 -14.99
C ASP A 162 11.70 12.30 -15.69
N ILE A 163 12.49 11.45 -15.00
CA ILE A 163 12.87 10.12 -15.50
C ILE A 163 11.65 9.21 -15.64
N ALA A 164 10.75 9.21 -14.64
CA ALA A 164 9.52 8.43 -14.69
C ALA A 164 8.63 8.85 -15.85
N MET A 165 8.46 10.14 -16.09
CA MET A 165 7.68 10.65 -17.22
C MET A 165 8.29 10.24 -18.57
N LYS A 166 9.62 10.28 -18.71
CA LYS A 166 10.31 9.79 -19.92
C LYS A 166 10.08 8.29 -20.13
N LEU A 167 10.25 7.48 -19.07
CA LEU A 167 9.98 6.03 -19.13
C LEU A 167 8.54 5.73 -19.53
N GLU A 168 7.57 6.40 -18.92
CA GLU A 168 6.16 6.23 -19.26
C GLU A 168 5.89 6.56 -20.74
N GLN A 169 6.41 7.71 -21.22
CA GLN A 169 6.22 8.13 -22.62
C GLN A 169 6.76 7.12 -23.62
N VAL A 170 7.92 6.53 -23.33
CA VAL A 170 8.50 5.50 -24.19
C VAL A 170 7.68 4.22 -24.12
N ALA A 171 7.34 3.74 -22.92
CA ALA A 171 6.61 2.49 -22.75
C ALA A 171 5.20 2.53 -23.36
N LEU A 172 4.53 3.68 -23.33
CA LEU A 172 3.20 3.84 -23.95
C LEU A 172 3.23 3.84 -25.49
N LYS A 173 4.37 4.08 -26.11
CA LYS A 173 4.54 4.14 -27.57
C LYS A 173 5.25 2.93 -28.16
N ASP A 174 6.01 2.22 -27.36
CA ASP A 174 6.84 1.12 -27.82
C ASP A 174 6.00 -0.18 -27.93
N PRO A 175 5.95 -0.80 -29.12
CA PRO A 175 5.17 -2.02 -29.37
C PRO A 175 5.47 -3.16 -28.38
N TYR A 176 6.72 -3.32 -27.96
CA TYR A 176 7.08 -4.36 -27.00
C TYR A 176 6.27 -4.25 -25.70
N PHE A 177 6.16 -3.04 -25.13
CA PHE A 177 5.42 -2.84 -23.88
C PHE A 177 3.91 -2.93 -24.07
N THR A 178 3.39 -2.39 -25.17
CA THR A 178 1.95 -2.43 -25.46
C THR A 178 1.45 -3.85 -25.73
N ASP A 179 2.20 -4.62 -26.51
CA ASP A 179 1.84 -6.01 -26.85
C ASP A 179 1.92 -6.95 -25.64
N HIS A 180 2.83 -6.65 -24.70
CA HIS A 180 2.95 -7.41 -23.44
C HIS A 180 2.12 -6.83 -22.30
N HIS A 181 1.28 -5.81 -22.55
CA HIS A 181 0.44 -5.15 -21.54
C HIS A 181 1.23 -4.55 -20.37
N LEU A 182 2.42 -4.05 -20.61
CA LEU A 182 3.34 -3.47 -19.62
C LEU A 182 3.08 -1.97 -19.49
N TYR A 183 1.92 -1.61 -18.97
CA TYR A 183 1.54 -0.23 -18.67
C TYR A 183 1.95 0.15 -17.24
N PRO A 184 2.19 1.45 -16.95
CA PRO A 184 2.42 1.91 -15.59
C PRO A 184 1.27 1.51 -14.66
N ASN A 185 1.60 0.97 -13.49
CA ASN A 185 0.66 0.62 -12.43
C ASN A 185 0.71 1.65 -11.28
N VAL A 186 -0.09 1.43 -10.22
CA VAL A 186 -0.19 2.37 -9.09
C VAL A 186 1.15 2.61 -8.40
N ASP A 187 2.04 1.63 -8.37
CA ASP A 187 3.33 1.72 -7.67
C ASP A 187 4.32 2.64 -8.38
N PHE A 188 4.12 2.88 -9.68
CA PHE A 188 5.05 3.67 -10.50
C PHE A 188 5.20 5.13 -10.03
N TYR A 189 4.11 5.77 -9.61
CA TYR A 189 4.13 7.14 -9.10
C TYR A 189 4.03 7.24 -7.57
N SER A 190 3.52 6.20 -6.91
CA SER A 190 3.25 6.24 -5.47
C SER A 190 4.50 6.45 -4.63
N GLY A 191 5.63 5.85 -5.03
CA GLY A 191 6.91 6.05 -4.35
C GLY A 191 7.42 7.50 -4.43
N ILE A 192 7.21 8.17 -5.57
CA ILE A 192 7.58 9.59 -5.74
C ILE A 192 6.74 10.48 -4.82
N VAL A 193 5.43 10.20 -4.71
CA VAL A 193 4.53 10.91 -3.79
C VAL A 193 5.02 10.77 -2.34
N LEU A 194 5.33 9.55 -1.90
CA LEU A 194 5.82 9.31 -0.54
C LEU A 194 7.15 10.02 -0.26
N ARG A 195 8.08 10.00 -1.22
CA ARG A 195 9.35 10.76 -1.12
C ARG A 195 9.11 12.26 -0.98
N ALA A 196 8.22 12.83 -1.80
CA ALA A 196 7.89 14.25 -1.75
C ALA A 196 7.32 14.66 -0.38
N MET A 197 6.60 13.76 0.29
CA MET A 197 6.12 13.95 1.66
C MET A 197 7.21 13.78 2.73
N GLY A 198 8.44 13.41 2.37
CA GLY A 198 9.54 13.16 3.30
C GLY A 198 9.49 11.78 3.96
N ILE A 199 8.73 10.83 3.42
CA ILE A 199 8.66 9.47 3.95
C ILE A 199 9.85 8.67 3.41
N PRO A 200 10.68 8.06 4.30
CA PRO A 200 11.83 7.27 3.90
C PRO A 200 11.44 6.04 3.07
N VAL A 201 12.26 5.70 2.06
CA VAL A 201 11.99 4.58 1.14
C VAL A 201 11.80 3.25 1.86
N ASN A 202 12.57 2.99 2.89
CA ASN A 202 12.45 1.77 3.72
C ASN A 202 11.16 1.69 4.56
N MET A 203 10.33 2.73 4.54
CA MET A 203 9.00 2.73 5.16
C MET A 203 7.85 2.52 4.16
N PHE A 204 8.12 2.36 2.88
CA PHE A 204 7.06 2.28 1.86
C PHE A 204 6.14 1.07 2.07
N THR A 205 6.67 -0.11 2.35
CA THR A 205 5.86 -1.28 2.70
C THR A 205 5.05 -1.05 3.98
N VAL A 206 5.60 -0.31 4.96
CA VAL A 206 4.88 0.07 6.18
C VAL A 206 3.70 0.99 5.84
N MET A 207 3.90 1.97 4.95
CA MET A 207 2.82 2.84 4.47
C MET A 207 1.71 2.05 3.79
N PHE A 208 2.08 1.06 3.00
CA PHE A 208 1.16 0.14 2.36
C PHE A 208 0.35 -0.65 3.41
N ALA A 209 1.04 -1.23 4.41
CA ALA A 209 0.41 -1.98 5.50
C ALA A 209 -0.59 -1.12 6.29
N ILE A 210 -0.20 0.11 6.65
CA ILE A 210 -1.06 1.04 7.40
C ILE A 210 -2.35 1.37 6.63
N GLY A 211 -2.28 1.56 5.31
CA GLY A 211 -3.47 1.80 4.49
C GLY A 211 -4.40 0.60 4.40
N ARG A 212 -3.86 -0.62 4.48
CA ARG A 212 -4.60 -1.87 4.34
C ARG A 212 -5.17 -2.41 5.66
N MET A 213 -4.52 -2.10 6.79
CA MET A 213 -4.94 -2.60 8.12
C MET A 213 -6.37 -2.26 8.53
N PRO A 214 -6.89 -1.03 8.36
CA PRO A 214 -8.25 -0.69 8.78
C PRO A 214 -9.30 -1.55 8.09
N ASP A 215 -9.12 -1.85 6.83
CA ASP A 215 -10.02 -2.68 6.04
C ASP A 215 -9.99 -4.14 6.52
N ARG A 216 -8.81 -4.72 6.67
CA ARG A 216 -8.64 -6.11 7.15
C ARG A 216 -9.09 -6.31 8.59
N ALA A 217 -8.84 -5.34 9.47
CA ALA A 217 -9.34 -5.39 10.83
C ALA A 217 -10.88 -5.35 10.88
N ARG A 218 -11.50 -4.49 10.05
CA ARG A 218 -12.95 -4.41 9.92
C ARG A 218 -13.54 -5.73 9.42
N ASP A 219 -12.97 -6.33 8.39
CA ASP A 219 -13.43 -7.61 7.84
C ASP A 219 -13.40 -8.71 8.89
N LEU A 220 -12.30 -8.86 9.62
CA LEU A 220 -12.17 -9.85 10.70
C LEU A 220 -13.15 -9.57 11.86
N MET A 221 -13.34 -8.31 12.23
CA MET A 221 -14.30 -7.92 13.26
C MET A 221 -15.75 -8.18 12.81
N SER A 222 -16.08 -7.93 11.55
CA SER A 222 -17.41 -8.19 11.00
C SER A 222 -17.73 -9.68 11.02
N VAL A 223 -16.80 -10.53 10.61
CA VAL A 223 -16.94 -12.00 10.67
C VAL A 223 -17.12 -12.47 12.09
N ALA A 224 -16.32 -11.97 13.04
CA ALA A 224 -16.46 -12.30 14.46
C ALA A 224 -17.84 -11.87 15.03
N LEU A 225 -18.27 -10.65 14.69
CA LEU A 225 -19.56 -10.10 15.13
C LEU A 225 -20.74 -10.88 14.55
N GLU A 226 -20.68 -11.29 13.28
CA GLU A 226 -21.70 -12.14 12.68
C GLU A 226 -21.79 -13.51 13.37
N GLY A 227 -20.63 -14.10 13.70
CA GLY A 227 -20.57 -15.34 14.47
C GLY A 227 -21.23 -15.20 15.85
N VAL A 228 -20.89 -14.13 16.57
CA VAL A 228 -21.50 -13.82 17.88
C VAL A 228 -23.00 -13.57 17.76
N ASN A 229 -23.42 -12.77 16.80
CA ASN A 229 -24.84 -12.48 16.57
C ASN A 229 -25.62 -13.74 16.15
N GLY A 230 -25.02 -14.63 15.37
CA GLY A 230 -25.57 -15.94 15.03
C GLY A 230 -25.77 -16.79 16.30
N ALA A 231 -24.74 -16.89 17.14
CA ALA A 231 -24.82 -17.62 18.41
C ALA A 231 -25.88 -17.03 19.36
N LEU A 232 -25.94 -15.70 19.47
CA LEU A 232 -26.92 -15.03 20.36
C LEU A 232 -28.36 -15.27 19.93
N ARG A 233 -28.66 -15.40 18.64
CA ARG A 233 -30.03 -15.71 18.17
C ARG A 233 -30.48 -17.09 18.60
N ASP A 234 -29.58 -18.01 18.82
CA ASP A 234 -29.86 -19.40 19.20
C ASP A 234 -29.91 -19.60 20.72
N ILE A 235 -29.54 -18.60 21.52
CA ILE A 235 -29.63 -18.65 22.97
C ILE A 235 -31.10 -18.50 23.40
N ARG A 236 -31.73 -19.62 23.72
CA ARG A 236 -33.10 -19.71 24.24
C ARG A 236 -33.17 -20.79 25.32
N PRO A 237 -34.13 -20.72 26.21
CA PRO A 237 -34.38 -21.79 27.17
C PRO A 237 -34.56 -23.14 26.45
N GLY A 238 -33.81 -24.16 26.85
CA GLY A 238 -33.86 -25.50 26.29
C GLY A 238 -32.88 -25.78 25.11
N VAL A 239 -32.20 -24.78 24.58
CA VAL A 239 -31.13 -24.98 23.58
C VAL A 239 -29.81 -25.30 24.27
N SER A 240 -29.19 -26.42 23.91
CA SER A 240 -27.90 -26.79 24.50
C SER A 240 -26.77 -25.86 24.04
N ALA A 241 -25.79 -25.62 24.89
CA ALA A 241 -24.60 -24.83 24.54
C ALA A 241 -23.88 -25.35 23.29
N LYS A 242 -23.89 -26.66 23.08
CA LYS A 242 -23.32 -27.30 21.90
C LYS A 242 -23.96 -26.78 20.59
N VAL A 243 -25.28 -26.69 20.53
CA VAL A 243 -26.02 -26.19 19.35
C VAL A 243 -25.66 -24.73 19.07
N VAL A 244 -25.56 -23.89 20.11
CA VAL A 244 -25.14 -22.48 19.99
C VAL A 244 -23.73 -22.38 19.40
N PHE A 245 -22.80 -23.18 19.91
CA PHE A 245 -21.43 -23.22 19.40
C PHE A 245 -21.34 -23.77 17.98
N ASP A 246 -22.06 -24.84 17.66
CA ASP A 246 -22.05 -25.41 16.31
C ASP A 246 -22.58 -24.41 15.27
N ASN A 247 -23.58 -23.62 15.60
CA ASN A 247 -24.13 -22.58 14.72
C ASN A 247 -23.19 -21.37 14.60
N TYR A 248 -22.52 -20.98 15.68
CA TYR A 248 -21.44 -19.98 15.66
C TYR A 248 -20.35 -20.38 14.67
N TYR A 249 -19.89 -21.64 14.75
CA TYR A 249 -18.85 -22.14 13.86
C TYR A 249 -19.30 -22.32 12.42
N LYS A 250 -20.53 -22.74 12.18
CA LYS A 250 -21.10 -22.78 10.82
C LYS A 250 -21.20 -21.40 10.18
N THR A 251 -21.48 -20.37 10.98
CA THR A 251 -21.51 -18.99 10.49
C THR A 251 -20.11 -18.51 10.12
N LEU A 252 -19.11 -18.76 10.96
CA LEU A 252 -17.72 -18.41 10.67
C LEU A 252 -17.12 -19.17 9.48
N ALA A 253 -17.57 -20.41 9.22
CA ALA A 253 -17.08 -21.23 8.13
C ALA A 253 -17.52 -20.75 6.72
N LYS A 254 -18.45 -19.78 6.64
CA LYS A 254 -18.89 -19.18 5.37
C LYS A 254 -17.91 -18.16 4.81
N TYR A 255 -16.96 -17.71 5.63
CA TYR A 255 -15.96 -16.68 5.34
C TYR A 255 -14.54 -17.25 5.37
#